data_ecf33d8c89e15e69098158862b8aa237
#
_entry.id   ecf33d8c89e15e69098158862b8aa237
#
_cell.length_a   1.000
_cell.length_b   1.000
_cell.length_c   1.000
_cell.angle_alpha   90.00
_cell.angle_beta   90.00
_cell.angle_gamma   90.00
#
_symmetry.space_group_name_H-M   'P 1'
#
loop_
_entity.id
_entity.type
_entity.pdbx_description
1 polymer ?
#
loop_
_entity_poly.entity_id
_entity_poly.type
_entity_poly.pdbx_seq_one_letter_code
_entity_poly.pdbx_strand_id
1 'polypeptide(L)'
;VVSPENEALLREKLAATLAIGKGVMHLLAPLDGLAQAMDEKSSTAGIGRVQVFSIKRACPSCGTSYPELDPRMFSYNSKHGWCRTCVGTGLALTREQRKAYDDSKRDDDDKGREQSFPSEEPEVEGLVDAPCPDCAGTRLNAASRGVTFENEAITT
;
A
#
# COMPACT_ATOMS: atom_id res chain seq x y z
N VAL A 1 -14.33 -9.17 23.79
CA VAL A 1 -15.41 -9.88 23.09
C VAL A 1 -16.54 -8.88 22.87
N VAL A 2 -17.06 -8.77 21.66
CA VAL A 2 -18.22 -7.92 21.37
C VAL A 2 -19.47 -8.66 21.87
N SER A 3 -20.27 -7.98 22.70
CA SER A 3 -21.52 -8.50 23.23
C SER A 3 -22.59 -7.41 23.17
N PRO A 4 -23.88 -7.76 23.21
CA PRO A 4 -24.95 -6.77 23.24
C PRO A 4 -24.83 -5.76 24.40
N GLU A 5 -24.23 -6.19 25.51
CA GLU A 5 -24.06 -5.37 26.71
C GLU A 5 -23.00 -4.26 26.52
N ASN A 6 -21.99 -4.49 25.70
CA ASN A 6 -20.91 -3.52 25.44
C ASN A 6 -21.03 -2.80 24.09
N GLU A 7 -22.09 -3.04 23.34
CA GLU A 7 -22.29 -2.45 22.01
C GLU A 7 -22.30 -0.91 22.05
N ALA A 8 -23.02 -0.33 23.01
CA ALA A 8 -23.12 1.13 23.14
C ALA A 8 -21.75 1.76 23.40
N LEU A 9 -20.97 1.17 24.32
CA LEU A 9 -19.62 1.61 24.62
C LEU A 9 -18.68 1.45 23.41
N LEU A 10 -18.80 0.35 22.69
CA LEU A 10 -17.99 0.12 21.47
C LEU A 10 -18.30 1.17 20.41
N ARG A 11 -19.58 1.47 20.17
CA ARG A 11 -20.00 2.53 19.23
C ARG A 11 -19.43 3.90 19.61
N GLU A 12 -19.48 4.25 20.89
CA GLU A 12 -18.89 5.50 21.39
C GLU A 12 -17.39 5.55 21.12
N LYS A 13 -16.65 4.50 21.45
CA LYS A 13 -15.20 4.45 21.24
C LYS A 13 -14.82 4.48 19.76
N LEU A 14 -15.55 3.77 18.91
CA LEU A 14 -15.35 3.81 17.46
C LEU A 14 -15.60 5.22 16.89
N ALA A 15 -16.69 5.88 17.32
CA ALA A 15 -16.99 7.24 16.89
C ALA A 15 -15.90 8.23 17.32
N ALA A 16 -15.43 8.14 18.57
CA ALA A 16 -14.34 8.97 19.07
C ALA A 16 -13.03 8.73 18.28
N THR A 17 -12.70 7.47 18.02
CA THR A 17 -11.50 7.12 17.25
C THR A 17 -11.56 7.65 15.82
N LEU A 18 -12.71 7.51 15.15
CA LEU A 18 -12.92 8.05 13.80
C LEU A 18 -12.89 9.59 13.78
N ALA A 19 -13.35 10.25 14.83
CA ALA A 19 -13.29 11.71 14.94
C ALA A 19 -11.82 12.19 15.06
N ILE A 20 -11.03 11.56 15.92
CA ILE A 20 -9.59 11.85 16.09
C ILE A 20 -8.83 11.56 14.78
N GLY A 21 -9.09 10.40 14.18
CA GLY A 21 -8.45 9.95 12.93
C GLY A 21 -9.02 10.60 11.67
N LYS A 22 -9.86 11.65 11.78
CA LYS A 22 -10.47 12.37 10.65
C LYS A 22 -11.20 11.44 9.66
N GLY A 23 -11.84 10.40 10.19
CA GLY A 23 -12.59 9.41 9.41
C GLY A 23 -11.79 8.17 9.02
N VAL A 24 -10.60 8.00 9.55
CA VAL A 24 -9.79 6.78 9.41
C VAL A 24 -9.47 6.21 10.78
N MET A 25 -9.53 4.88 10.93
CA MET A 25 -9.09 4.19 12.13
C MET A 25 -8.30 2.93 11.79
N HIS A 26 -7.40 2.57 12.68
CA HIS A 26 -6.64 1.34 12.62
C HIS A 26 -7.13 0.40 13.72
N LEU A 27 -7.54 -0.79 13.36
CA LEU A 27 -7.89 -1.87 14.28
C LEU A 27 -6.75 -2.88 14.32
N LEU A 28 -6.20 -3.08 15.51
CA LEU A 28 -5.21 -4.12 15.75
C LEU A 28 -5.90 -5.33 16.39
N ALA A 29 -5.91 -6.47 15.72
CA ALA A 29 -6.50 -7.71 16.21
C ALA A 29 -5.89 -8.95 15.50
N PRO A 30 -5.92 -10.14 16.12
CA PRO A 30 -6.22 -10.39 17.54
C PRO A 30 -5.09 -9.92 18.47
N LEU A 31 -5.39 -9.76 19.76
CA LEU A 31 -4.40 -9.32 20.77
C LEU A 31 -3.93 -10.46 21.69
N ASP A 32 -3.99 -11.69 21.21
CA ASP A 32 -3.55 -12.86 21.95
C ASP A 32 -2.08 -12.73 22.33
N GLY A 33 -1.78 -12.95 23.60
CA GLY A 33 -0.42 -12.81 24.14
C GLY A 33 0.04 -11.39 24.46
N LEU A 34 -0.75 -10.34 24.16
CA LEU A 34 -0.36 -8.96 24.44
C LEU A 34 -0.17 -8.70 25.93
N ALA A 35 -1.10 -9.16 26.76
CA ALA A 35 -1.03 -8.97 28.22
C ALA A 35 0.24 -9.65 28.78
N GLN A 36 0.51 -10.88 28.36
CA GLN A 36 1.71 -11.61 28.78
C GLN A 36 2.99 -10.89 28.33
N ALA A 37 3.06 -10.43 27.09
CA ALA A 37 4.21 -9.70 26.58
C ALA A 37 4.46 -8.40 27.36
N MET A 38 3.39 -7.72 27.78
CA MET A 38 3.50 -6.50 28.60
C MET A 38 4.00 -6.80 30.02
N ASP A 39 3.49 -7.85 30.65
CA ASP A 39 3.92 -8.27 32.00
C ASP A 39 5.38 -8.73 32.02
N GLU A 40 5.79 -9.44 31.01
CA GLU A 40 7.17 -9.94 30.85
C GLU A 40 8.12 -8.87 30.29
N LYS A 41 7.62 -7.69 29.91
CA LYS A 41 8.37 -6.63 29.21
C LYS A 41 9.10 -7.13 27.96
N SER A 42 8.51 -8.13 27.31
CA SER A 42 9.01 -8.71 26.07
C SER A 42 8.54 -7.93 24.85
N SER A 43 9.06 -8.27 23.66
CA SER A 43 8.67 -7.60 22.43
C SER A 43 7.20 -7.87 22.08
N THR A 44 6.45 -6.82 21.79
CA THR A 44 5.09 -6.88 21.24
C THR A 44 5.06 -6.99 19.71
N ALA A 45 6.23 -7.04 19.06
CA ALA A 45 6.34 -7.14 17.61
C ALA A 45 5.71 -8.45 17.10
N GLY A 46 4.84 -8.31 16.09
CA GLY A 46 4.12 -9.45 15.51
C GLY A 46 2.81 -9.83 16.20
N ILE A 47 2.43 -9.17 17.30
CA ILE A 47 1.13 -9.37 17.93
C ILE A 47 0.06 -8.62 17.15
N GLY A 48 -0.94 -9.36 16.68
CA GLY A 48 -2.07 -8.82 15.93
C GLY A 48 -1.76 -8.42 14.49
N ARG A 49 -2.81 -8.10 13.76
CA ARG A 49 -2.75 -7.54 12.42
C ARG A 49 -3.50 -6.21 12.40
N VAL A 50 -2.91 -5.23 11.76
CA VAL A 50 -3.57 -3.93 11.56
C VAL A 50 -4.55 -4.03 10.40
N GLN A 51 -5.81 -3.69 10.65
CA GLN A 51 -6.83 -3.46 9.63
C GLN A 51 -7.17 -1.98 9.60
N VAL A 52 -7.23 -1.41 8.42
CA VAL A 52 -7.55 0.01 8.22
C VAL A 52 -9.00 0.15 7.79
N PHE A 53 -9.74 1.00 8.49
CA PHE A 53 -11.11 1.35 8.16
C PHE A 53 -11.22 2.84 7.89
N SER A 54 -12.00 3.20 6.87
CA SER A 54 -12.24 4.59 6.52
C SER A 54 -13.72 4.80 6.15
N ILE A 55 -14.35 5.79 6.76
CA ILE A 55 -15.71 6.19 6.40
C ILE A 55 -15.77 7.11 5.17
N LYS A 56 -14.62 7.65 4.75
CA LYS A 56 -14.53 8.56 3.61
C LYS A 56 -14.16 7.87 2.30
N ARG A 57 -13.46 6.72 2.40
CA ARG A 57 -12.92 5.97 1.26
C ARG A 57 -13.26 4.50 1.36
N ALA A 58 -14.47 4.19 1.80
CA ALA A 58 -14.96 2.82 1.86
C ALA A 58 -15.81 2.53 0.63
N CYS A 59 -15.64 1.34 0.04
CA CYS A 59 -16.50 0.86 -1.03
C CYS A 59 -17.93 0.67 -0.49
N PRO A 60 -18.95 1.28 -1.07
CA PRO A 60 -20.33 1.16 -0.57
C PRO A 60 -20.89 -0.27 -0.72
N SER A 61 -20.33 -1.07 -1.64
CA SER A 61 -20.83 -2.43 -1.90
C SER A 61 -20.21 -3.50 -1.00
N CYS A 62 -18.89 -3.42 -0.74
CA CYS A 62 -18.18 -4.47 0.01
C CYS A 62 -17.54 -3.98 1.31
N GLY A 63 -17.63 -2.69 1.63
CA GLY A 63 -17.04 -2.10 2.84
C GLY A 63 -15.50 -2.02 2.85
N THR A 64 -14.83 -2.42 1.76
CA THR A 64 -13.38 -2.32 1.66
C THR A 64 -12.94 -0.87 1.79
N SER A 65 -12.03 -0.61 2.73
CA SER A 65 -11.47 0.72 2.95
C SER A 65 -10.18 0.91 2.16
N TYR A 66 -10.04 2.06 1.56
CA TYR A 66 -8.88 2.44 0.77
C TYR A 66 -8.05 3.50 1.50
N PRO A 67 -6.71 3.50 1.32
CA PRO A 67 -5.85 4.54 1.86
C PRO A 67 -6.13 5.90 1.22
N GLU A 68 -5.56 6.95 1.77
CA GLU A 68 -5.57 8.26 1.15
C GLU A 68 -4.83 8.22 -0.19
N LEU A 69 -5.42 8.87 -1.19
CA LEU A 69 -4.76 9.01 -2.49
C LEU A 69 -3.56 9.94 -2.32
N ASP A 70 -2.38 9.39 -2.52
CA ASP A 70 -1.12 10.10 -2.52
C ASP A 70 -0.70 10.28 -3.99
N PRO A 71 -0.28 11.46 -4.44
CA PRO A 71 0.20 11.67 -5.81
C PRO A 71 1.27 10.67 -6.24
N ARG A 72 2.10 10.20 -5.31
CA ARG A 72 3.11 9.17 -5.56
C ARG A 72 2.54 7.81 -6.00
N MET A 73 1.27 7.54 -5.70
CA MET A 73 0.56 6.34 -6.19
C MET A 73 0.42 6.33 -7.71
N PHE A 74 0.48 7.48 -8.35
CA PHE A 74 0.34 7.63 -9.80
C PHE A 74 1.68 7.77 -10.52
N SER A 75 2.78 7.59 -9.80
CA SER A 75 4.13 7.60 -10.37
C SER A 75 4.67 6.17 -10.49
N TYR A 76 5.03 5.76 -11.70
CA TYR A 76 5.70 4.48 -11.95
C TYR A 76 7.16 4.46 -11.44
N ASN A 77 7.69 5.61 -11.03
CA ASN A 77 9.02 5.72 -10.41
C ASN A 77 8.96 5.64 -8.88
N SER A 78 7.77 5.62 -8.29
CA SER A 78 7.58 5.52 -6.84
C SER A 78 7.13 4.13 -6.41
N LYS A 79 7.67 3.63 -5.28
CA LYS A 79 7.23 2.37 -4.64
C LYS A 79 5.74 2.35 -4.30
N HIS A 80 5.13 3.53 -4.14
CA HIS A 80 3.70 3.65 -3.87
C HIS A 80 2.85 3.37 -5.10
N GLY A 81 3.37 3.67 -6.31
CA GLY A 81 2.61 3.61 -7.56
C GLY A 81 3.01 2.49 -8.51
N TRP A 82 4.27 2.09 -8.54
CA TRP A 82 4.74 1.15 -9.54
C TRP A 82 4.14 -0.26 -9.46
N CYS A 83 4.08 -0.94 -10.57
CA CYS A 83 3.79 -2.37 -10.62
C CYS A 83 4.93 -3.15 -9.97
N ARG A 84 4.62 -3.94 -8.95
CA ARG A 84 5.63 -4.71 -8.19
C ARG A 84 6.33 -5.79 -9.02
N THR A 85 5.71 -6.25 -10.09
CA THR A 85 6.28 -7.30 -10.96
C THR A 85 7.35 -6.76 -11.87
N CYS A 86 7.15 -5.59 -12.45
CA CYS A 86 8.11 -4.96 -13.36
C CYS A 86 8.84 -3.74 -12.79
N VAL A 87 8.61 -3.39 -11.54
CA VAL A 87 9.25 -2.25 -10.83
C VAL A 87 9.16 -0.94 -11.62
N GLY A 88 8.02 -0.74 -12.30
CA GLY A 88 7.73 0.45 -13.08
C GLY A 88 8.31 0.48 -14.51
N THR A 89 8.99 -0.56 -14.97
CA THR A 89 9.52 -0.62 -16.36
C THR A 89 8.43 -0.87 -17.41
N GLY A 90 7.34 -1.55 -17.02
CA GLY A 90 6.29 -1.97 -17.95
C GLY A 90 6.62 -3.27 -18.71
N LEU A 91 7.82 -3.81 -18.59
CA LEU A 91 8.33 -4.96 -19.33
C LEU A 91 8.26 -6.25 -18.49
N ALA A 92 8.23 -7.37 -19.16
CA ALA A 92 8.41 -8.68 -18.54
C ALA A 92 9.87 -8.85 -18.12
N LEU A 93 10.14 -8.93 -16.83
CA LEU A 93 11.48 -9.04 -16.26
C LEU A 93 11.73 -10.43 -15.68
N THR A 94 12.97 -10.92 -15.83
CA THR A 94 13.44 -12.04 -15.00
C THR A 94 13.61 -11.59 -13.54
N ARG A 95 13.81 -12.56 -12.65
CA ARG A 95 14.03 -12.28 -11.23
C ARG A 95 15.28 -11.44 -10.98
N GLU A 96 16.35 -11.72 -11.71
CA GLU A 96 17.63 -11.02 -11.63
C GLU A 96 17.51 -9.59 -12.16
N GLN A 97 16.89 -9.40 -13.32
CA GLN A 97 16.61 -8.09 -13.91
C GLN A 97 15.75 -7.25 -12.98
N ARG A 98 14.66 -7.82 -12.44
CA ARG A 98 13.81 -7.13 -11.46
C ARG A 98 14.62 -6.66 -10.25
N LYS A 99 15.50 -7.51 -9.71
CA LYS A 99 16.33 -7.15 -8.56
C LYS A 99 17.26 -5.98 -8.87
N ALA A 100 17.90 -5.96 -10.04
CA ALA A 100 18.77 -4.86 -10.46
C ALA A 100 18.01 -3.52 -10.50
N TYR A 101 16.78 -3.50 -11.04
CA TYR A 101 15.92 -2.31 -11.04
C TYR A 101 15.46 -1.91 -9.64
N ASP A 102 15.11 -2.85 -8.76
CA ASP A 102 14.66 -2.57 -7.38
C ASP A 102 15.82 -1.99 -6.55
N ASP A 103 17.01 -2.54 -6.68
CA ASP A 103 18.21 -2.07 -5.97
C ASP A 103 18.61 -0.66 -6.44
N SER A 104 18.58 -0.37 -7.75
CA SER A 104 18.91 0.95 -8.28
C SER A 104 17.98 2.06 -7.76
N LYS A 105 16.70 1.75 -7.55
CA LYS A 105 15.70 2.70 -7.04
C LYS A 105 15.70 2.81 -5.52
N ARG A 106 16.24 1.82 -4.80
CA ARG A 106 16.33 1.83 -3.34
C ARG A 106 17.32 2.88 -2.82
N ASP A 107 18.43 3.07 -3.51
CA ASP A 107 19.47 4.04 -3.15
C ASP A 107 18.97 5.50 -3.22
N ASP A 108 17.98 5.77 -4.08
CA ASP A 108 17.40 7.11 -4.21
C ASP A 108 16.40 7.43 -3.09
N ASP A 109 15.64 6.43 -2.62
CA ASP A 109 14.69 6.61 -1.50
C ASP A 109 15.39 6.91 -0.16
N ASP A 110 16.52 6.24 0.12
CA ASP A 110 17.28 6.41 1.36
C ASP A 110 17.93 7.80 1.45
N LYS A 111 18.10 8.50 0.32
CA LYS A 111 18.62 9.86 0.25
C LYS A 111 17.53 10.94 0.35
N GLY A 112 16.27 10.56 0.53
CA GLY A 112 15.14 11.50 0.66
C GLY A 112 14.89 12.35 -0.59
N ARG A 113 15.44 11.98 -1.73
CA ARG A 113 15.21 12.61 -3.02
C ARG A 113 14.26 11.75 -3.83
N GLU A 114 12.99 12.13 -3.85
CA GLU A 114 12.16 11.76 -5.00
C GLU A 114 12.73 12.48 -6.22
N GLN A 115 13.60 11.79 -6.95
CA GLN A 115 14.04 12.32 -8.23
C GLN A 115 12.87 12.23 -9.21
N SER A 116 12.45 13.38 -9.68
CA SER A 116 11.42 13.51 -10.72
C SER A 116 11.90 12.97 -12.09
N PHE A 117 13.16 12.58 -12.18
CA PHE A 117 13.79 12.03 -13.39
C PHE A 117 14.57 10.78 -13.00
N PRO A 118 14.49 9.71 -13.79
CA PRO A 118 15.30 8.54 -13.55
C PRO A 118 16.77 8.93 -13.58
N SER A 119 17.49 8.70 -12.48
CA SER A 119 18.90 8.40 -12.56
C SER A 119 19.05 7.29 -13.60
N GLU A 120 20.12 7.29 -14.37
CA GLU A 120 20.39 6.39 -15.47
C GLU A 120 19.76 5.00 -15.24
N GLU A 121 18.86 4.60 -16.16
CA GLU A 121 18.24 3.28 -16.07
C GLU A 121 19.35 2.25 -16.05
N PRO A 122 19.33 1.26 -15.14
CA PRO A 122 20.39 0.27 -15.09
C PRO A 122 20.47 -0.42 -16.45
N GLU A 123 21.67 -0.52 -17.01
CA GLU A 123 21.94 -1.32 -18.21
C GLU A 123 21.67 -2.78 -17.86
N VAL A 124 20.53 -3.30 -18.27
CA VAL A 124 20.14 -4.69 -18.06
C VAL A 124 20.15 -5.41 -19.40
N GLU A 125 21.09 -6.31 -19.55
CA GLU A 125 21.20 -7.12 -20.76
C GLU A 125 20.00 -8.08 -20.91
N GLY A 126 19.63 -8.36 -22.17
CA GLY A 126 18.62 -9.37 -22.50
C GLY A 126 17.18 -8.97 -22.15
N LEU A 127 16.89 -7.68 -22.08
CA LEU A 127 15.51 -7.21 -21.98
C LEU A 127 14.70 -7.63 -23.20
N VAL A 128 13.60 -8.34 -22.95
CA VAL A 128 12.64 -8.70 -23.99
C VAL A 128 11.60 -7.60 -24.06
N ASP A 129 11.32 -7.11 -25.26
CA ASP A 129 10.26 -6.13 -25.50
C ASP A 129 8.88 -6.83 -25.45
N ALA A 130 8.53 -7.30 -24.27
CA ALA A 130 7.24 -7.92 -23.98
C ALA A 130 6.60 -7.20 -22.80
N PRO A 131 5.31 -6.88 -22.87
CA PRO A 131 4.63 -6.17 -21.77
C PRO A 131 4.59 -7.04 -20.51
N CYS A 132 4.72 -6.39 -19.37
CA CYS A 132 4.59 -7.03 -18.07
C CYS A 132 3.22 -7.74 -17.94
N PRO A 133 3.18 -9.02 -17.53
CA PRO A 133 1.93 -9.78 -17.44
C PRO A 133 0.92 -9.22 -16.44
N ASP A 134 1.38 -8.54 -15.39
CA ASP A 134 0.50 -7.99 -14.35
C ASP A 134 -0.10 -6.64 -14.72
N CYS A 135 0.69 -5.75 -15.29
CA CYS A 135 0.24 -4.40 -15.59
C CYS A 135 -0.01 -4.14 -17.07
N ALA A 136 0.25 -5.12 -17.95
CA ALA A 136 0.09 -5.00 -19.39
C ALA A 136 0.78 -3.75 -19.99
N GLY A 137 1.94 -3.39 -19.46
CA GLY A 137 2.72 -2.23 -19.90
C GLY A 137 2.36 -0.90 -19.24
N THR A 138 1.29 -0.82 -18.44
CA THR A 138 0.86 0.44 -17.77
C THR A 138 1.82 0.93 -16.69
N ARG A 139 2.76 0.12 -16.24
CA ARG A 139 3.78 0.40 -15.23
C ARG A 139 3.25 0.61 -13.80
N LEU A 140 1.94 0.81 -13.62
CA LEU A 140 1.30 1.08 -12.34
C LEU A 140 0.75 -0.18 -11.68
N ASN A 141 0.68 -0.17 -10.35
CA ASN A 141 0.05 -1.25 -9.57
C ASN A 141 -1.48 -1.26 -9.73
N ALA A 142 -2.12 -2.35 -9.31
CA ALA A 142 -3.56 -2.55 -9.47
C ALA A 142 -4.41 -1.48 -8.74
N ALA A 143 -3.96 -1.02 -7.56
CA ALA A 143 -4.69 0.00 -6.80
C ALA A 143 -4.69 1.35 -7.55
N SER A 144 -3.54 1.76 -8.07
CA SER A 144 -3.39 3.00 -8.85
C SER A 144 -4.19 2.95 -10.15
N ARG A 145 -4.18 1.81 -10.85
CA ARG A 145 -4.97 1.61 -12.08
C ARG A 145 -6.48 1.60 -11.84
N GLY A 146 -6.89 1.22 -10.62
CA GLY A 146 -8.30 1.21 -10.23
C GLY A 146 -8.88 2.60 -9.90
N VAL A 147 -8.03 3.63 -9.81
CA VAL A 147 -8.51 4.99 -9.57
C VAL A 147 -8.98 5.61 -10.88
N THR A 148 -10.20 6.15 -10.86
CA THR A 148 -10.80 6.84 -11.99
C THR A 148 -11.13 8.28 -11.63
N PHE A 149 -11.02 9.17 -12.60
CA PHE A 149 -11.50 10.54 -12.52
C PHE A 149 -12.47 10.77 -13.70
N GLU A 150 -13.69 11.21 -13.41
CA GLU A 150 -14.77 11.37 -14.40
C GLU A 150 -15.00 10.10 -15.27
N ASN A 151 -14.88 8.92 -14.64
CA ASN A 151 -14.94 7.58 -15.27
C ASN A 151 -13.77 7.22 -16.20
N GLU A 152 -12.75 8.07 -16.31
CA GLU A 152 -11.53 7.79 -17.04
C GLU A 152 -10.45 7.26 -16.09
N ALA A 153 -9.78 6.18 -16.47
CA ALA A 153 -8.64 5.64 -15.73
C ALA A 153 -7.36 6.41 -16.08
N ILE A 154 -6.44 6.53 -15.14
CA ILE A 154 -5.15 7.20 -15.39
C ILE A 154 -4.30 6.53 -16.48
N THR A 155 -4.63 5.30 -16.83
CA THR A 155 -3.89 4.47 -17.80
C THR A 155 -4.63 4.29 -19.13
N THR A 156 -5.64 5.12 -19.38
CA THR A 156 -6.38 5.11 -20.66
C THR A 156 -5.58 5.77 -21.76
#